data_c0a1ca6448e792a1d20a69133568437f
#
_entry.id   c0a1ca6448e792a1d20a69133568437f
#
_cell.length_a   1.000
_cell.length_b   1.000
_cell.length_c   1.000
_cell.angle_alpha   90.00
_cell.angle_beta   90.00
_cell.angle_gamma   90.00
#
_symmetry.space_group_name_H-M   'P 1'
#
loop_
_entity.id
_entity.type
_entity.pdbx_description
1 polymer ?
#
loop_
_entity_poly.entity_id
_entity_poly.type
_entity_poly.pdbx_seq_one_letter_code
_entity_poly.pdbx_strand_id
1 'polypeptide(L)'
;MFKLFRIFSVILFLSASFVGKAISNELTFFTIGTGGTAYTYYPVGGMIANAISKPPGSRECGKGGSCGVDGLIASAVSSRGSVDNVNAII
;
A
#
# COMPACT_ATOMS: atom_id res chain seq x y z
N MET A 1 -44.38 19.47 21.39
CA MET A 1 -43.68 19.65 20.12
C MET A 1 -42.21 20.05 20.31
N PHE A 2 -41.90 21.04 21.13
CA PHE A 2 -40.54 21.50 21.35
C PHE A 2 -39.62 20.49 22.06
N LYS A 3 -40.14 19.59 22.88
CA LYS A 3 -39.35 18.57 23.58
C LYS A 3 -38.86 17.48 22.62
N LEU A 4 -39.67 17.08 21.64
CA LEU A 4 -39.30 16.13 20.61
C LEU A 4 -38.22 16.68 19.64
N PHE A 5 -38.30 17.96 19.33
CA PHE A 5 -37.32 18.64 18.48
C PHE A 5 -35.95 18.72 19.15
N ARG A 6 -35.92 18.96 20.48
CA ARG A 6 -34.67 18.94 21.26
C ARG A 6 -34.05 17.56 21.35
N ILE A 7 -34.85 16.53 21.53
CA ILE A 7 -34.39 15.15 21.59
C ILE A 7 -33.84 14.73 20.22
N PHE A 8 -34.50 15.09 19.13
CA PHE A 8 -34.06 14.81 17.78
C PHE A 8 -32.75 15.53 17.43
N SER A 9 -32.59 16.78 17.90
CA SER A 9 -31.35 17.53 17.70
C SER A 9 -30.17 16.93 18.48
N VAL A 10 -30.39 16.44 19.69
CA VAL A 10 -29.36 15.79 20.50
C VAL A 10 -28.94 14.45 19.89
N ILE A 11 -29.89 13.68 19.36
CA ILE A 11 -29.59 12.40 18.68
C ILE A 11 -28.80 12.64 17.39
N LEU A 12 -29.11 13.70 16.65
CA LEU A 12 -28.37 14.06 15.44
C LEU A 12 -26.92 14.49 15.75
N PHE A 13 -26.70 15.17 16.89
CA PHE A 13 -25.37 15.56 17.33
C PHE A 13 -24.54 14.38 17.85
N LEU A 14 -25.17 13.38 18.48
CA LEU A 14 -24.48 12.18 18.93
C LEU A 14 -24.05 11.28 17.75
N SER A 15 -24.81 11.23 16.67
CA SER A 15 -24.45 10.44 15.51
C SER A 15 -23.27 11.00 14.69
N ALA A 16 -23.03 12.31 14.77
CA ALA A 16 -21.89 12.96 14.14
C ALA A 16 -20.55 12.64 14.84
N SER A 17 -20.57 12.14 16.08
CA SER A 17 -19.37 11.81 16.86
C SER A 17 -18.78 10.43 16.50
N PHE A 18 -19.49 9.63 15.73
CA PHE A 18 -19.09 8.29 15.31
C PHE A 18 -18.44 8.24 13.92
N VAL A 19 -18.07 9.36 13.34
CA VAL A 19 -17.20 9.36 12.16
C VAL A 19 -15.81 8.97 12.65
N GLY A 20 -15.60 7.64 12.77
CA GLY A 20 -14.29 7.09 13.08
C GLY A 20 -13.28 7.61 12.06
N LYS A 21 -12.08 7.91 12.52
CA LYS A 21 -10.96 8.23 11.65
C LYS A 21 -10.84 7.10 10.62
N ALA A 22 -11.12 7.39 9.37
CA ALA A 22 -10.78 6.48 8.30
C ALA A 22 -9.26 6.31 8.34
N ILE A 23 -8.79 5.13 8.75
CA ILE A 23 -7.38 4.77 8.62
C ILE A 23 -7.16 4.55 7.13
N SER A 24 -6.79 5.63 6.43
CA SER A 24 -6.27 5.50 5.09
C SER A 24 -4.84 4.99 5.22
N ASN A 25 -4.64 3.70 5.01
CA ASN A 25 -3.29 3.18 4.77
C ASN A 25 -2.81 3.81 3.46
N GLU A 26 -1.83 4.70 3.56
CA GLU A 26 -1.20 5.26 2.38
C GLU A 26 -0.54 4.15 1.57
N LEU A 27 -0.92 4.08 0.30
CA LEU A 27 -0.30 3.19 -0.68
C LEU A 27 0.96 3.86 -1.21
N THR A 28 2.08 3.16 -1.16
CA THR A 28 3.32 3.59 -1.79
C THR A 28 3.70 2.58 -2.86
N PHE A 29 3.78 3.05 -4.10
CA PHE A 29 4.26 2.24 -5.22
C PHE A 29 5.75 2.43 -5.40
N PHE A 30 6.47 1.34 -5.58
CA PHE A 30 7.92 1.35 -5.78
C PHE A 30 8.28 0.43 -6.95
N THR A 31 8.98 0.97 -7.92
CA THR A 31 9.38 0.22 -9.12
C THR A 31 10.86 -0.11 -9.08
N ILE A 32 11.18 -1.37 -9.29
CA ILE A 32 12.57 -1.87 -9.35
C ILE A 32 12.90 -2.15 -10.82
N GLY A 33 13.72 -1.30 -11.43
CA GLY A 33 14.27 -1.55 -12.75
C GLY A 33 15.24 -2.72 -12.71
N THR A 34 15.14 -3.64 -13.66
CA THR A 34 15.91 -4.89 -13.67
C THR A 34 16.66 -5.09 -14.98
N GLY A 35 16.26 -6.03 -15.78
CA GLY A 35 16.86 -6.39 -17.05
C GLY A 35 15.89 -7.20 -17.89
N GLY A 36 16.38 -7.99 -18.82
CA GLY A 36 15.54 -8.87 -19.62
C GLY A 36 14.89 -9.96 -18.76
N THR A 37 13.67 -10.35 -19.08
CA THR A 37 12.89 -11.34 -18.32
C THR A 37 13.54 -12.73 -18.28
N ALA A 38 14.37 -13.06 -19.26
CA ALA A 38 15.11 -14.34 -19.33
C ALA A 38 16.43 -14.33 -18.56
N TYR A 39 16.81 -13.19 -17.97
CA TYR A 39 18.10 -13.01 -17.30
C TYR A 39 17.93 -12.88 -15.78
N THR A 40 19.06 -12.79 -15.08
CA THR A 40 19.11 -12.88 -13.62
C THR A 40 18.45 -11.71 -12.90
N TYR A 41 18.54 -10.49 -13.41
CA TYR A 41 18.09 -9.30 -12.69
C TYR A 41 16.58 -9.26 -12.49
N TYR A 42 15.80 -9.69 -13.47
CA TYR A 42 14.34 -9.65 -13.36
C TYR A 42 13.80 -10.58 -12.26
N PRO A 43 14.15 -11.88 -12.23
CA PRO A 43 13.67 -12.76 -11.16
C PRO A 43 14.19 -12.34 -9.78
N VAL A 44 15.43 -11.87 -9.67
CA VAL A 44 15.96 -11.35 -8.39
C VAL A 44 15.21 -10.10 -7.95
N GLY A 45 14.92 -9.17 -8.85
CA GLY A 45 14.10 -7.99 -8.58
C GLY A 45 12.69 -8.37 -8.12
N GLY A 46 12.10 -9.38 -8.70
CA GLY A 46 10.79 -9.92 -8.28
C GLY A 46 10.82 -10.48 -6.86
N MET A 47 11.87 -11.20 -6.50
CA MET A 47 12.07 -11.71 -5.13
C MET A 47 12.21 -10.57 -4.12
N ILE A 48 13.00 -9.55 -4.46
CA ILE A 48 13.15 -8.36 -3.62
C ILE A 48 11.79 -7.64 -3.48
N ALA A 49 11.09 -7.42 -4.57
CA ALA A 49 9.79 -6.78 -4.57
C ALA A 49 8.80 -7.49 -3.64
N ASN A 50 8.75 -8.81 -3.69
CA ASN A 50 7.91 -9.61 -2.80
C ASN A 50 8.34 -9.50 -1.33
N ALA A 51 9.64 -9.47 -1.06
CA ALA A 51 10.15 -9.41 0.30
C ALA A 51 9.87 -8.07 0.99
N ILE A 52 9.94 -6.96 0.26
CA ILE A 52 9.76 -5.62 0.82
C ILE A 52 8.31 -5.12 0.80
N SER A 53 7.45 -5.74 0.01
CA SER A 53 6.05 -5.34 -0.13
C SER A 53 5.20 -5.82 1.04
N LYS A 54 4.27 -4.96 1.44
CA LYS A 54 3.19 -5.32 2.34
C LYS A 54 1.94 -4.54 1.95
N PRO A 55 1.23 -4.98 0.90
CA PRO A 55 0.02 -4.31 0.46
C PRO A 55 -1.04 -4.26 1.56
N PRO A 56 -1.92 -3.25 1.57
CA PRO A 56 -3.04 -3.20 2.50
C PRO A 56 -3.89 -4.47 2.42
N GLY A 57 -4.33 -4.98 3.56
CA GLY A 57 -5.09 -6.21 3.63
C GLY A 57 -4.24 -7.49 3.62
N SER A 58 -2.91 -7.38 3.58
CA SER A 58 -2.02 -8.53 3.73
C SER A 58 -2.17 -9.16 5.11
N ARG A 59 -1.97 -10.49 5.20
CA ARG A 59 -1.85 -11.16 6.50
C ARG A 59 -0.68 -10.61 7.28
N GLU A 60 -0.79 -10.67 8.59
CA GLU A 60 0.32 -10.34 9.49
C GLU A 60 1.53 -11.25 9.26
N CYS A 61 2.71 -10.68 9.36
CA CYS A 61 3.98 -11.37 9.17
C CYS A 61 4.09 -12.63 10.04
N GLY A 62 3.73 -12.56 11.31
CA GLY A 62 3.77 -13.69 12.24
C GLY A 62 2.78 -14.81 11.91
N LYS A 63 1.84 -14.61 11.02
CA LYS A 63 0.83 -15.58 10.56
C LYS A 63 1.06 -16.06 9.13
N GLY A 64 2.30 -15.99 8.66
CA GLY A 64 2.66 -16.39 7.29
C GLY A 64 2.31 -15.36 6.23
N GLY A 65 2.12 -14.11 6.61
CA GLY A 65 1.86 -13.00 5.71
C GLY A 65 3.10 -12.24 5.28
N SER A 66 2.90 -11.05 4.74
CA SER A 66 3.97 -10.19 4.26
C SER A 66 4.69 -9.51 5.43
N CYS A 67 6.02 -9.55 5.41
CA CYS A 67 6.88 -8.94 6.43
C CYS A 67 7.55 -7.66 5.95
N GLY A 68 7.10 -7.09 4.85
CA GLY A 68 7.64 -5.88 4.25
C GLY A 68 7.18 -4.60 4.93
N VAL A 69 7.32 -3.50 4.22
CA VAL A 69 6.93 -2.16 4.69
C VAL A 69 5.43 -1.96 4.50
N ASP A 70 4.75 -1.54 5.55
CA ASP A 70 3.30 -1.33 5.51
C ASP A 70 2.88 -0.37 4.38
N GLY A 71 1.95 -0.82 3.55
CA GLY A 71 1.42 -0.07 2.43
C GLY A 71 2.31 -0.02 1.19
N LEU A 72 3.50 -0.62 1.23
CA LEU A 72 4.41 -0.66 0.09
C LEU A 72 4.00 -1.75 -0.91
N ILE A 73 3.85 -1.34 -2.17
CA ILE A 73 3.64 -2.23 -3.30
C ILE A 73 4.83 -2.05 -4.24
N ALA A 74 5.82 -2.93 -4.11
CA ALA A 74 6.97 -2.96 -4.99
C ALA A 74 6.73 -3.93 -6.15
N SER A 75 7.23 -3.57 -7.32
CA SER A 75 7.17 -4.40 -8.51
C SER A 75 8.48 -4.34 -9.29
N ALA A 76 8.89 -5.47 -9.81
CA ALA A 76 10.02 -5.54 -10.74
C ALA A 76 9.52 -5.25 -12.16
N VAL A 77 10.27 -4.43 -12.89
CA VAL A 77 10.02 -4.16 -14.31
C VAL A 77 11.21 -4.57 -15.13
N SER A 78 10.96 -5.19 -16.27
CA SER A 78 12.02 -5.53 -17.24
C SER A 78 12.56 -4.26 -17.90
N SER A 79 13.82 -4.28 -18.24
CA SER A 79 14.50 -3.21 -18.98
C SER A 79 15.58 -3.80 -19.87
N ARG A 80 16.30 -2.96 -20.58
CA ARG A 80 17.46 -3.35 -21.37
C ARG A 80 18.76 -3.40 -20.55
N GLY A 81 18.66 -3.22 -19.24
CA GLY A 81 19.77 -3.36 -18.30
C GLY A 81 20.11 -2.07 -17.57
N SER A 82 21.31 -2.03 -17.01
CA SER A 82 21.74 -0.99 -16.06
C SER A 82 21.70 0.44 -16.63
N VAL A 83 22.05 0.62 -17.90
CA VAL A 83 22.01 1.95 -18.53
C VAL A 83 20.58 2.49 -18.61
N ASP A 84 19.64 1.66 -19.04
CA ASP A 84 18.21 2.01 -19.06
C ASP A 84 17.71 2.39 -17.66
N ASN A 85 18.10 1.61 -16.66
CA ASN A 85 17.68 1.83 -15.28
C ASN A 85 18.19 3.17 -14.73
N VAL A 86 19.44 3.50 -15.01
CA VAL A 86 20.02 4.80 -14.61
C VAL A 86 19.32 5.94 -15.34
N ASN A 87 19.07 5.80 -16.63
CA ASN A 87 18.38 6.84 -17.41
C ASN A 87 16.94 7.04 -16.94
N ALA A 88 16.27 6.01 -16.45
CA ALA A 88 14.91 6.13 -15.93
C ALA A 88 14.83 6.92 -14.60
N ILE A 89 15.92 7.02 -13.88
CA ILE A 89 15.99 7.75 -12.60
C ILE A 89 16.38 9.22 -12.80
N ILE A 90 17.16 9.51 -13.80
CA ILE A 90 17.60 10.85 -14.13
C ILE A 90 16.46 11.64 -14.79
#